data_3ec363d3826420e4d124641f58341b73
#
_entry.id   3ec363d3826420e4d124641f58341b73
#
_cell.length_a   1.000
_cell.length_b   1.000
_cell.length_c   1.000
_cell.angle_alpha   90.00
_cell.angle_beta   90.00
_cell.angle_gamma   90.00
#
_symmetry.space_group_name_H-M   'P 1'
#
loop_
_entity.id
_entity.type
_entity.pdbx_description
1 polymer ?
#
loop_
_entity_poly.entity_id
_entity_poly.type
_entity_poly.pdbx_seq_one_letter_code
_entity_poly.pdbx_strand_id
1 'polypeptide(L)'
;MAVQVFGCNHVAIEVDDIRKAIAFYKDVFNLEKMDGGEGDAFFRLGEHQFLAIFEVEKLQPDRTRHFGIMVRDEQQLAEVRKKITGKYKLKLEKRFRCDFRDPWGNRIQVVDLHDESLIWLLPYREVQKTGITFRVK
;
A
#
# COMPACT_ATOMS: atom_id res chain seq x y z
N MET A 1 11.37 31.32 4.28
CA MET A 1 11.42 30.03 5.02
C MET A 1 11.33 28.89 4.03
N ALA A 2 12.27 27.96 4.04
CA ALA A 2 12.23 26.79 3.20
C ALA A 2 11.19 25.80 3.73
N VAL A 3 10.37 25.20 2.85
CA VAL A 3 9.43 24.14 3.21
C VAL A 3 10.21 22.85 3.42
N GLN A 4 9.92 22.14 4.52
CA GLN A 4 10.46 20.81 4.79
C GLN A 4 9.35 19.77 4.66
N VAL A 5 9.55 18.81 3.75
CA VAL A 5 8.60 17.70 3.54
C VAL A 5 9.04 16.50 4.38
N PHE A 6 8.11 15.90 5.12
CA PHE A 6 8.36 14.74 5.98
C PHE A 6 7.90 13.41 5.40
N GLY A 7 7.26 13.42 4.25
CA GLY A 7 6.83 12.20 3.59
C GLY A 7 5.45 12.33 2.95
N CYS A 8 4.88 11.18 2.59
CA CYS A 8 3.53 11.08 2.06
C CYS A 8 2.55 10.73 3.20
N ASN A 9 1.42 11.44 3.27
CA ASN A 9 0.41 11.19 4.29
C ASN A 9 -0.52 10.03 3.89
N HIS A 10 -0.94 9.98 2.62
CA HIS A 10 -1.87 8.98 2.15
C HIS A 10 -1.77 8.74 0.65
N VAL A 11 -2.37 7.64 0.23
CA VAL A 11 -2.61 7.28 -1.17
C VAL A 11 -4.12 7.10 -1.35
N ALA A 12 -4.66 7.59 -2.45
CA ALA A 12 -6.06 7.37 -2.82
C ALA A 12 -6.15 6.49 -4.07
N ILE A 13 -7.04 5.51 -4.04
CA ILE A 13 -7.34 4.61 -5.15
C ILE A 13 -8.83 4.55 -5.44
N GLU A 14 -9.17 4.11 -6.64
CA GLU A 14 -10.54 3.96 -7.09
C GLU A 14 -10.90 2.50 -7.31
N VAL A 15 -12.14 2.14 -6.95
CA VAL A 15 -12.72 0.80 -7.11
C VAL A 15 -14.17 0.94 -7.60
N ASP A 16 -14.76 -0.11 -8.14
CA ASP A 16 -16.19 -0.13 -8.54
C ASP A 16 -17.09 -0.90 -7.57
N ASP A 17 -16.50 -1.51 -6.54
CA ASP A 17 -17.22 -2.21 -5.48
C ASP A 17 -16.45 -2.08 -4.16
N ILE A 18 -16.92 -1.17 -3.33
CA ILE A 18 -16.25 -0.86 -2.06
C ILE A 18 -16.23 -2.05 -1.09
N ARG A 19 -17.26 -2.88 -1.09
CA ARG A 19 -17.34 -4.03 -0.17
C ARG A 19 -16.32 -5.10 -0.54
N LYS A 20 -16.19 -5.39 -1.83
CA LYS A 20 -15.15 -6.31 -2.32
C LYS A 20 -13.75 -5.76 -2.09
N ALA A 21 -13.55 -4.45 -2.28
CA ALA A 21 -12.27 -3.80 -2.02
C ALA A 21 -11.89 -3.89 -0.54
N ILE A 22 -12.80 -3.62 0.37
CA ILE A 22 -12.59 -3.78 1.81
C ILE A 22 -12.14 -5.22 2.14
N ALA A 23 -12.84 -6.21 1.60
CA ALA A 23 -12.51 -7.61 1.82
C ALA A 23 -11.13 -7.98 1.27
N PHE A 24 -10.80 -7.50 0.06
CA PHE A 24 -9.51 -7.74 -0.58
C PHE A 24 -8.34 -7.17 0.23
N TYR A 25 -8.39 -5.88 0.57
CA TYR A 25 -7.29 -5.22 1.27
C TYR A 25 -7.09 -5.71 2.71
N LYS A 26 -8.17 -6.09 3.38
CA LYS A 26 -8.08 -6.78 4.68
C LYS A 26 -7.41 -8.15 4.56
N ASP A 27 -7.80 -8.93 3.57
CA ASP A 27 -7.30 -10.30 3.40
C ASP A 27 -5.83 -10.32 2.93
N VAL A 28 -5.49 -9.54 1.89
CA VAL A 28 -4.15 -9.58 1.29
C VAL A 28 -3.10 -8.95 2.20
N PHE A 29 -3.41 -7.78 2.77
CA PHE A 29 -2.45 -6.96 3.51
C PHE A 29 -2.72 -6.86 5.01
N ASN A 30 -3.76 -7.51 5.50
CA ASN A 30 -4.19 -7.41 6.91
C ASN A 30 -4.37 -5.96 7.38
N LEU A 31 -4.91 -5.09 6.51
CA LEU A 31 -5.10 -3.69 6.84
C LEU A 31 -6.27 -3.49 7.81
N GLU A 32 -6.07 -2.61 8.77
CA GLU A 32 -7.08 -2.18 9.70
C GLU A 32 -7.91 -1.04 9.09
N LYS A 33 -9.23 -1.26 8.95
CA LYS A 33 -10.14 -0.19 8.54
C LYS A 33 -10.35 0.78 9.69
N MET A 34 -10.04 2.05 9.44
CA MET A 34 -10.15 3.11 10.45
C MET A 34 -11.49 3.84 10.39
N ASP A 35 -11.99 4.09 9.19
CA ASP A 35 -13.18 4.89 8.94
C ASP A 35 -13.78 4.54 7.56
N GLY A 36 -14.88 5.16 7.21
CA GLY A 36 -15.51 5.06 5.89
C GLY A 36 -17.03 5.01 5.96
N GLY A 37 -17.65 5.52 4.90
CA GLY A 37 -19.08 5.55 4.66
C GLY A 37 -19.56 4.45 3.70
N GLU A 38 -20.60 4.78 2.92
CA GLU A 38 -21.18 3.84 1.96
C GLU A 38 -20.30 3.62 0.71
N GLY A 39 -19.60 4.66 0.26
CA GLY A 39 -18.80 4.65 -0.98
C GLY A 39 -17.32 4.88 -0.76
N ASP A 40 -16.83 4.82 0.46
CA ASP A 40 -15.41 5.01 0.77
C ASP A 40 -14.93 4.14 1.94
N ALA A 41 -13.62 4.00 2.04
CA ALA A 41 -12.98 3.31 3.17
C ALA A 41 -11.56 3.84 3.36
N PHE A 42 -11.15 3.94 4.62
CA PHE A 42 -9.83 4.43 5.02
C PHE A 42 -9.13 3.36 5.86
N PHE A 43 -7.94 2.96 5.43
CA PHE A 43 -7.14 1.92 6.07
C PHE A 43 -5.81 2.46 6.54
N ARG A 44 -5.38 2.03 7.70
CA ARG A 44 -4.05 2.34 8.21
C ARG A 44 -2.97 1.65 7.35
N LEU A 45 -1.98 2.45 6.90
CA LEU A 45 -0.74 1.99 6.27
C LEU A 45 0.45 2.37 7.17
N GLY A 46 0.75 1.61 8.21
CA GLY A 46 1.78 2.00 9.16
C GLY A 46 1.35 3.14 10.09
N GLU A 47 2.29 3.91 10.64
CA GLU A 47 2.00 4.86 11.73
C GLU A 47 1.44 6.21 11.25
N HIS A 48 1.88 6.69 10.10
CA HIS A 48 1.59 8.05 9.63
C HIS A 48 0.88 8.10 8.29
N GLN A 49 0.50 6.95 7.75
CA GLN A 49 -0.05 6.86 6.41
C GLN A 49 -1.35 6.08 6.41
N PHE A 50 -2.20 6.42 5.46
CA PHE A 50 -3.42 5.66 5.21
C PHE A 50 -3.68 5.46 3.73
N LEU A 51 -4.43 4.43 3.42
CA LEU A 51 -4.99 4.16 2.11
C LEU A 51 -6.44 4.60 2.10
N ALA A 52 -6.78 5.53 1.22
CA ALA A 52 -8.16 5.94 0.95
C ALA A 52 -8.68 5.19 -0.28
N ILE A 53 -9.82 4.57 -0.17
CA ILE A 53 -10.49 3.85 -1.26
C ILE A 53 -11.83 4.51 -1.54
N PHE A 54 -12.07 4.86 -2.80
CA PHE A 54 -13.29 5.50 -3.25
C PHE A 54 -14.00 4.66 -4.31
N GLU A 55 -15.31 4.44 -4.12
CA GLU A 55 -16.14 3.80 -5.14
C GLU A 55 -16.46 4.79 -6.25
N VAL A 56 -16.27 4.36 -7.49
CA VAL A 56 -16.54 5.14 -8.70
C VAL A 56 -17.34 4.31 -9.70
N GLU A 57 -18.12 4.97 -10.54
CA GLU A 57 -18.91 4.29 -11.58
C GLU A 57 -18.02 3.76 -12.72
N LYS A 58 -16.95 4.46 -13.05
CA LYS A 58 -16.06 4.13 -14.16
C LYS A 58 -14.60 4.07 -13.73
N LEU A 59 -14.07 2.87 -13.74
CA LEU A 59 -12.66 2.62 -13.45
C LEU A 59 -11.75 3.12 -14.58
N GLN A 60 -10.60 3.65 -14.17
CA GLN A 60 -9.48 3.97 -15.06
C GLN A 60 -8.21 3.27 -14.54
N PRO A 61 -7.85 2.11 -15.10
CA PRO A 61 -6.66 1.38 -14.67
C PRO A 61 -5.39 2.23 -14.76
N ASP A 62 -4.51 2.07 -13.80
CA ASP A 62 -3.22 2.74 -13.78
C ASP A 62 -2.37 2.31 -14.98
N ARG A 63 -1.62 3.23 -15.56
CA ARG A 63 -0.59 2.93 -16.57
C ARG A 63 0.76 2.79 -15.89
N THR A 64 1.40 3.93 -15.62
CA THR A 64 2.69 4.01 -14.91
C THR A 64 2.54 4.43 -13.46
N ARG A 65 1.42 5.07 -13.11
CA ARG A 65 1.10 5.42 -11.71
C ARG A 65 1.00 4.14 -10.88
N HIS A 66 1.60 4.16 -9.72
CA HIS A 66 1.58 3.06 -8.77
C HIS A 66 1.96 3.58 -7.39
N PHE A 67 1.74 2.77 -6.39
CA PHE A 67 2.26 3.03 -5.04
C PHE A 67 2.91 1.78 -4.48
N GLY A 68 3.78 1.98 -3.48
CA GLY A 68 4.50 0.90 -2.82
C GLY A 68 3.93 0.61 -1.44
N ILE A 69 3.86 -0.67 -1.09
CA ILE A 69 3.61 -1.15 0.26
C ILE A 69 4.86 -1.86 0.75
N MET A 70 5.33 -1.50 1.93
CA MET A 70 6.41 -2.20 2.60
C MET A 70 5.86 -3.21 3.58
N VAL A 71 6.32 -4.46 3.46
CA VAL A 71 6.08 -5.52 4.45
C VAL A 71 7.36 -5.79 5.23
N ARG A 72 7.26 -6.46 6.35
CA ARG A 72 8.38 -6.65 7.28
C ARG A 72 9.54 -7.43 6.69
N ASP A 73 9.25 -8.52 5.97
CA ASP A 73 10.26 -9.49 5.53
C ASP A 73 9.82 -10.29 4.30
N GLU A 74 10.74 -11.07 3.73
CA GLU A 74 10.50 -11.94 2.58
C GLU A 74 9.41 -12.98 2.82
N GLN A 75 9.20 -13.43 4.04
CA GLN A 75 8.15 -14.40 4.37
C GLN A 75 6.76 -13.76 4.19
N GLN A 76 6.58 -12.53 4.65
CA GLN A 76 5.34 -11.77 4.43
C GLN A 76 5.14 -11.43 2.94
N LEU A 77 6.21 -11.12 2.23
CA LEU A 77 6.17 -10.89 0.79
C LEU A 77 5.69 -12.14 0.04
N ALA A 78 6.21 -13.31 0.42
CA ALA A 78 5.80 -14.60 -0.16
C ALA A 78 4.31 -14.90 0.13
N GLU A 79 3.82 -14.57 1.32
CA GLU A 79 2.40 -14.74 1.67
C GLU A 79 1.49 -13.83 0.84
N VAL A 80 1.88 -12.58 0.61
CA VAL A 80 1.16 -11.68 -0.30
C VAL A 80 1.08 -12.28 -1.71
N ARG A 81 2.22 -12.73 -2.27
CA ARG A 81 2.26 -13.38 -3.59
C ARG A 81 1.34 -14.58 -3.67
N LYS A 82 1.37 -15.45 -2.67
CA LYS A 82 0.52 -16.64 -2.59
C LYS A 82 -0.96 -16.28 -2.64
N LYS A 83 -1.38 -15.26 -1.91
CA LYS A 83 -2.77 -14.79 -1.93
C LYS A 83 -3.16 -14.21 -3.28
N ILE A 84 -2.39 -13.27 -3.82
CA ILE A 84 -2.74 -12.60 -5.07
C ILE A 84 -2.75 -13.57 -6.27
N THR A 85 -1.80 -14.48 -6.35
CA THR A 85 -1.74 -15.45 -7.48
C THR A 85 -2.66 -16.64 -7.26
N GLY A 86 -2.73 -17.17 -6.05
CA GLY A 86 -3.48 -18.38 -5.71
C GLY A 86 -4.97 -18.15 -5.53
N LYS A 87 -5.34 -17.24 -4.61
CA LYS A 87 -6.73 -16.96 -4.25
C LYS A 87 -7.40 -16.02 -5.26
N TYR A 88 -6.73 -14.92 -5.59
CA TYR A 88 -7.32 -13.88 -6.44
C TYR A 88 -7.00 -14.03 -7.92
N LYS A 89 -6.14 -14.99 -8.31
CA LYS A 89 -5.76 -15.28 -9.70
C LYS A 89 -5.20 -14.06 -10.46
N LEU A 90 -4.58 -13.14 -9.75
CA LEU A 90 -3.93 -11.97 -10.32
C LEU A 90 -2.52 -12.33 -10.82
N LYS A 91 -2.08 -11.60 -11.85
CA LYS A 91 -0.74 -11.78 -12.42
C LYS A 91 0.28 -10.89 -11.72
N LEU A 92 1.48 -11.43 -11.49
CA LEU A 92 2.64 -10.62 -11.12
C LEU A 92 3.25 -9.98 -12.37
N GLU A 93 3.58 -8.71 -12.27
CA GLU A 93 4.36 -8.02 -13.30
C GLU A 93 5.81 -8.55 -13.30
N LYS A 94 6.42 -8.64 -14.49
CA LYS A 94 7.74 -9.27 -14.63
C LYS A 94 8.92 -8.48 -14.07
N ARG A 95 8.75 -7.17 -13.84
CA ARG A 95 9.85 -6.27 -13.51
C ARG A 95 10.28 -6.28 -12.05
N PHE A 96 9.34 -6.54 -11.13
CA PHE A 96 9.55 -6.43 -9.70
C PHE A 96 9.14 -7.72 -8.99
N ARG A 97 9.68 -7.93 -7.80
CA ARG A 97 9.44 -9.16 -7.01
C ARG A 97 7.97 -9.38 -6.66
N CYS A 98 7.23 -8.31 -6.40
CA CYS A 98 5.79 -8.36 -6.15
C CYS A 98 5.13 -7.07 -6.65
N ASP A 99 5.03 -6.94 -7.96
CA ASP A 99 4.35 -5.86 -8.65
C ASP A 99 3.11 -6.44 -9.32
N PHE A 100 1.95 -5.93 -9.02
CA PHE A 100 0.69 -6.44 -9.55
C PHE A 100 -0.38 -5.33 -9.63
N ARG A 101 -1.46 -5.64 -10.31
CA ARG A 101 -2.68 -4.82 -10.30
C ARG A 101 -3.72 -5.50 -9.44
N ASP A 102 -4.38 -4.72 -8.58
CA ASP A 102 -5.54 -5.21 -7.86
C ASP A 102 -6.71 -5.51 -8.85
N PRO A 103 -7.82 -6.09 -8.41
CA PRO A 103 -8.95 -6.41 -9.30
C PRO A 103 -9.54 -5.19 -10.03
N TRP A 104 -9.25 -3.98 -9.60
CA TRP A 104 -9.75 -2.73 -10.16
C TRP A 104 -8.74 -1.99 -11.03
N GLY A 105 -7.55 -2.55 -11.21
CA GLY A 105 -6.49 -1.98 -12.05
C GLY A 105 -5.55 -1.01 -11.34
N ASN A 106 -5.64 -0.87 -10.02
CA ASN A 106 -4.67 -0.10 -9.24
C ASN A 106 -3.35 -0.88 -9.16
N ARG A 107 -2.25 -0.25 -9.54
CA ARG A 107 -0.94 -0.90 -9.57
C ARG A 107 -0.22 -0.73 -8.24
N ILE A 108 0.21 -1.85 -7.67
CA ILE A 108 0.84 -1.92 -6.36
C ILE A 108 2.17 -2.66 -6.48
N GLN A 109 3.22 -2.08 -5.89
CA GLN A 109 4.50 -2.75 -5.69
C GLN A 109 4.66 -3.08 -4.22
N VAL A 110 4.93 -4.34 -3.91
CA VAL A 110 5.19 -4.76 -2.53
C VAL A 110 6.67 -5.10 -2.38
N VAL A 111 7.31 -4.49 -1.40
CA VAL A 111 8.72 -4.68 -1.07
C VAL A 111 8.87 -5.02 0.41
N ASP A 112 9.91 -5.75 0.78
CA ASP A 112 10.23 -5.93 2.18
C ASP A 112 11.24 -4.86 2.67
N LEU A 113 11.31 -4.68 3.98
CA LEU A 113 12.19 -3.70 4.60
C LEU A 113 13.69 -3.93 4.39
N HIS A 114 14.08 -5.09 3.85
CA HIS A 114 15.48 -5.45 3.59
C HIS A 114 15.87 -5.21 2.12
N ASP A 115 14.93 -4.82 1.26
CA ASP A 115 15.22 -4.53 -0.14
C ASP A 115 15.77 -3.11 -0.30
N GLU A 116 17.04 -2.94 0.02
CA GLU A 116 17.75 -1.67 -0.09
C GLU A 116 17.75 -1.10 -1.51
N SER A 117 17.56 -1.92 -2.53
CA SER A 117 17.52 -1.48 -3.92
C SER A 117 16.27 -0.64 -4.26
N LEU A 118 15.21 -0.79 -3.48
CA LEU A 118 13.92 -0.12 -3.67
C LEU A 118 13.53 0.82 -2.51
N ILE A 119 14.27 0.78 -1.41
CA ILE A 119 13.99 1.58 -0.23
C ILE A 119 15.05 2.67 -0.10
N TRP A 120 14.73 3.87 -0.56
CA TRP A 120 15.53 5.08 -0.33
C TRP A 120 14.97 5.86 0.85
N LEU A 121 14.79 5.16 1.96
CA LEU A 121 14.32 5.81 3.17
C LEU A 121 15.46 6.63 3.77
N LEU A 122 15.12 7.82 4.23
CA LEU A 122 16.02 8.55 5.12
C LEU A 122 16.32 7.65 6.31
N PRO A 123 17.59 7.55 6.72
CA PRO A 123 17.94 6.79 7.91
C PRO A 123 17.05 7.22 9.08
N TYR A 124 16.52 6.27 9.83
CA TYR A 124 15.64 6.54 10.97
C TYR A 124 16.23 7.58 11.95
N ARG A 125 17.56 7.57 12.11
CA ARG A 125 18.28 8.56 12.92
C ARG A 125 18.08 10.00 12.45
N GLU A 126 18.03 10.24 11.14
CA GLU A 126 17.80 11.57 10.59
C GLU A 126 16.39 12.05 10.85
N VAL A 127 15.41 11.15 10.79
CA VAL A 127 14.03 11.45 11.14
C VAL A 127 13.89 11.75 12.64
N GLN A 128 14.55 10.99 13.51
CA GLN A 128 14.56 11.24 14.95
C GLN A 128 15.14 12.59 15.34
N LYS A 129 16.16 13.07 14.64
CA LYS A 129 16.75 14.41 14.87
C LYS A 129 15.74 15.54 14.72
N THR A 130 14.65 15.33 14.01
CA THR A 130 13.56 16.29 13.84
C THR A 130 12.52 16.26 14.97
N GLY A 131 12.72 15.42 15.98
CA GLY A 131 11.78 15.25 17.10
C GLY A 131 10.64 14.29 16.82
N ILE A 132 10.62 13.63 15.67
CA ILE A 132 9.62 12.63 15.33
C ILE A 132 10.07 11.27 15.86
N THR A 133 9.21 10.64 16.67
CA THR A 133 9.46 9.29 17.20
C THR A 133 8.43 8.33 16.65
N PHE A 134 8.88 7.18 16.16
CA PHE A 134 8.02 6.09 15.73
C PHE A 134 7.93 5.05 16.85
N ARG A 135 6.71 4.64 17.17
CA ARG A 135 6.53 3.50 18.07
C ARG A 135 6.77 2.22 17.26
N VAL A 136 7.83 1.53 17.57
CA VAL A 136 8.04 0.16 17.11
C VAL A 136 7.08 -0.72 17.92
N LYS A 137 6.13 -1.37 17.26
CA LYS A 137 5.29 -2.39 17.88
C LYS A 137 6.03 -3.71 17.93
#